data_d9e06c5cb5eb0480b1f1f92a098055d1
#
_entry.id   d9e06c5cb5eb0480b1f1f92a098055d1
#
_cell.length_a   1.000
_cell.length_b   1.000
_cell.length_c   1.000
_cell.angle_alpha   90.00
_cell.angle_beta   90.00
_cell.angle_gamma   90.00
#
_symmetry.space_group_name_H-M   'P 1'
#
loop_
_entity.id
_entity.type
_entity.pdbx_description
1 polymer ?
#
loop_
_entity_poly.entity_id
_entity_poly.type
_entity_poly.pdbx_seq_one_letter_code
_entity_poly.pdbx_strand_id
1 'polypeptide(L)'
;MMDDVNGLRNEGFKLLNEEKYAEIIKRVHQFLDGITDKSTSLHAQILAQSWLGSCYFEQAKRTKDEDKAEELFGQAIKHFQERFELNKQLTDGNEQDLIPDQIRDRFWLGSCYLEQAKKTEDTDKAGELFGLAVGHYQQRLQLAKQLTNEQNGILQQINAQSDLGRCYLEQIKRSKSISEAEKFVKQAGEKFSAAYEQLSQLSDEKEKKVWEKIIRPGRRDTDYLNKDWNSYFEKKKQEIQESLFKGETSQPQDAVATILAVLHITPIELGFTPMAHYTSPHVCHILFGIGSNETASPMRIGSSTYMNDPSEGRGLLDLLNQQDLELENKTDGASHNAFFTCFSSRVNDLNQFRLYGKEDGVEASGCCLVFNKNGDWLKEADVSAPFRSLSEKSGKDSDGLPEAGFSDHKYEKLPLYQVAYIAYKDEYIAEKKCGIWFPSQKEPKFGIRLKPVGNEKWHQFRLEKLKEALEELIGFFKDKSAVSDDDKEALEYIRYLFKDFAFRDEEEFRLLVIKPIDSEEIEYCEKTQSVYIPYADIRNLADEVILGTNYEKTGNQRNAEVFRYQMKQKCPDVKVSRSTLPINPPNK
;
A
#
# COMPACT_ATOMS: atom_id res chain seq x y z
N MET A 1 34.50 -0.66 25.44
CA MET A 1 34.44 -1.20 24.06
C MET A 1 33.21 -2.07 23.80
N MET A 2 32.87 -3.09 24.61
CA MET A 2 31.56 -3.78 24.48
C MET A 2 30.39 -2.84 24.74
N ASP A 3 30.52 -1.92 25.69
CA ASP A 3 29.52 -0.87 25.97
C ASP A 3 29.39 0.10 24.78
N ASP A 4 30.47 0.40 24.08
CA ASP A 4 30.45 1.29 22.90
C ASP A 4 29.76 0.62 21.69
N VAL A 5 29.95 -0.71 21.51
CA VAL A 5 29.26 -1.46 20.42
C VAL A 5 27.76 -1.58 20.72
N ASN A 6 27.39 -1.86 21.98
CA ASN A 6 25.99 -1.90 22.39
C ASN A 6 25.35 -0.50 22.37
N GLY A 7 26.12 0.53 22.72
CA GLY A 7 25.73 1.93 22.61
C GLY A 7 25.43 2.30 21.15
N LEU A 8 26.34 2.00 20.24
CA LEU A 8 26.16 2.23 18.80
C LEU A 8 24.94 1.48 18.24
N ARG A 9 24.74 0.22 18.69
CA ARG A 9 23.59 -0.59 18.28
C ARG A 9 22.27 0.03 18.73
N ASN A 10 22.13 0.37 20.01
CA ASN A 10 20.89 0.93 20.56
C ASN A 10 20.57 2.31 19.98
N GLU A 11 21.58 3.16 19.84
CA GLU A 11 21.43 4.48 19.25
C GLU A 11 21.17 4.41 17.74
N GLY A 12 21.84 3.48 17.04
CA GLY A 12 21.60 3.21 15.63
C GLY A 12 20.16 2.79 15.34
N PHE A 13 19.58 1.90 16.15
CA PHE A 13 18.16 1.52 16.03
C PHE A 13 17.23 2.71 16.24
N LYS A 14 17.51 3.56 17.23
CA LYS A 14 16.71 4.77 17.49
C LYS A 14 16.75 5.73 16.29
N LEU A 15 17.94 6.01 15.78
CA LEU A 15 18.12 6.90 14.63
C LEU A 15 17.57 6.32 13.33
N LEU A 16 17.62 4.99 13.18
CA LEU A 16 17.01 4.29 12.05
C LEU A 16 15.49 4.48 12.04
N ASN A 17 14.84 4.31 13.20
CA ASN A 17 13.41 4.55 13.37
C ASN A 17 13.03 6.05 13.16
N GLU A 18 13.96 6.97 13.36
CA GLU A 18 13.79 8.40 13.09
C GLU A 18 14.22 8.78 11.66
N GLU A 19 14.60 7.82 10.83
CA GLU A 19 15.05 8.00 9.44
C GLU A 19 16.27 8.92 9.28
N LYS A 20 17.11 9.00 10.31
CA LYS A 20 18.31 9.85 10.34
C LYS A 20 19.56 9.15 9.79
N TYR A 21 19.47 8.62 8.58
CA TYR A 21 20.53 7.81 7.97
C TYR A 21 21.90 8.52 7.89
N ALA A 22 21.93 9.80 7.52
CA ALA A 22 23.17 10.58 7.43
C ALA A 22 23.87 10.71 8.78
N GLU A 23 23.12 10.82 9.87
CA GLU A 23 23.65 10.88 11.23
C GLU A 23 24.22 9.52 11.66
N ILE A 24 23.54 8.42 11.33
CA ILE A 24 24.04 7.06 11.57
C ILE A 24 25.36 6.86 10.84
N ILE A 25 25.42 7.16 9.55
CA ILE A 25 26.62 7.02 8.72
C ILE A 25 27.79 7.79 9.34
N LYS A 26 27.58 9.04 9.73
CA LYS A 26 28.60 9.87 10.39
C LYS A 26 29.11 9.23 11.68
N ARG A 27 28.23 8.74 12.54
CA ARG A 27 28.59 8.12 13.82
C ARG A 27 29.31 6.78 13.64
N VAL A 28 28.90 5.97 12.67
CA VAL A 28 29.56 4.71 12.36
C VAL A 28 30.98 4.95 11.84
N HIS A 29 31.21 5.96 11.00
CA HIS A 29 32.57 6.33 10.58
C HIS A 29 33.44 6.79 11.76
N GLN A 30 32.90 7.65 12.64
CA GLN A 30 33.61 8.08 13.86
C GLN A 30 33.97 6.91 14.78
N PHE A 31 33.09 5.91 14.87
CA PHE A 31 33.33 4.68 15.63
C PHE A 31 34.46 3.86 14.99
N LEU A 32 34.46 3.68 13.67
CA LEU A 32 35.51 2.94 12.95
C LEU A 32 36.88 3.61 13.09
N ASP A 33 36.93 4.95 13.03
CA ASP A 33 38.17 5.73 13.20
C ASP A 33 38.78 5.60 14.62
N GLY A 34 37.95 5.31 15.62
CA GLY A 34 38.34 5.14 17.01
C GLY A 34 38.82 3.72 17.37
N ILE A 35 38.72 2.75 16.49
CA ILE A 35 39.09 1.36 16.77
C ILE A 35 40.61 1.16 16.67
N THR A 36 41.25 0.82 17.82
CA THR A 36 42.71 0.64 17.91
C THR A 36 43.19 -0.79 18.15
N ASP A 37 42.30 -1.73 18.54
CA ASP A 37 42.64 -3.11 18.90
C ASP A 37 42.12 -4.14 17.92
N LYS A 38 43.00 -5.08 17.46
CA LYS A 38 42.71 -5.96 16.30
C LYS A 38 41.68 -7.08 16.52
N SER A 39 41.50 -7.67 17.69
CA SER A 39 40.62 -8.83 17.85
C SER A 39 39.18 -8.49 18.23
N THR A 40 39.00 -7.53 19.09
CA THR A 40 37.67 -6.93 19.37
C THR A 40 37.17 -6.08 18.21
N SER A 41 38.10 -5.68 17.35
CA SER A 41 37.94 -4.86 16.16
C SER A 41 37.13 -5.57 15.05
N LEU A 42 37.25 -6.89 14.88
CA LEU A 42 36.65 -7.58 13.71
C LEU A 42 35.13 -7.67 13.80
N HIS A 43 34.57 -8.07 14.93
CA HIS A 43 33.12 -8.08 15.16
C HIS A 43 32.51 -6.66 15.07
N ALA A 44 33.24 -5.67 15.64
CA ALA A 44 32.82 -4.28 15.57
C ALA A 44 32.83 -3.74 14.14
N GLN A 45 33.85 -4.10 13.35
CA GLN A 45 33.92 -3.75 11.93
C GLN A 45 32.81 -4.43 11.12
N ILE A 46 32.53 -5.72 11.35
CA ILE A 46 31.42 -6.45 10.69
C ILE A 46 30.08 -5.76 10.98
N LEU A 47 29.83 -5.37 12.24
CA LEU A 47 28.63 -4.66 12.62
C LEU A 47 28.55 -3.28 11.94
N ALA A 48 29.63 -2.52 11.95
CA ALA A 48 29.70 -1.20 11.31
C ALA A 48 29.45 -1.28 9.81
N GLN A 49 30.04 -2.25 9.11
CA GLN A 49 29.78 -2.47 7.68
C GLN A 49 28.33 -2.84 7.41
N SER A 50 27.70 -3.63 8.30
CA SER A 50 26.27 -3.93 8.20
C SER A 50 25.40 -2.67 8.30
N TRP A 51 25.70 -1.79 9.24
CA TRP A 51 24.97 -0.52 9.42
C TRP A 51 25.14 0.42 8.22
N LEU A 52 26.38 0.61 7.76
CA LEU A 52 26.67 1.46 6.60
C LEU A 52 25.92 0.94 5.36
N GLY A 53 26.06 -0.36 5.06
CA GLY A 53 25.35 -0.99 3.95
C GLY A 53 23.85 -0.77 4.01
N SER A 54 23.23 -0.99 5.18
CA SER A 54 21.78 -0.81 5.37
C SER A 54 21.35 0.66 5.22
N CYS A 55 22.11 1.61 5.78
CA CYS A 55 21.79 3.03 5.67
C CYS A 55 21.87 3.54 4.23
N TYR A 56 22.92 3.18 3.51
CA TYR A 56 23.06 3.55 2.09
C TYR A 56 21.97 2.89 1.24
N PHE A 57 21.61 1.63 1.52
CA PHE A 57 20.53 0.93 0.85
C PHE A 57 19.18 1.63 1.05
N GLU A 58 18.83 2.01 2.27
CA GLU A 58 17.57 2.71 2.55
C GLU A 58 17.54 4.12 1.95
N GLN A 59 18.65 4.87 1.98
CA GLN A 59 18.75 6.15 1.28
C GLN A 59 18.57 5.99 -0.24
N ALA A 60 19.20 4.98 -0.83
CA ALA A 60 19.08 4.68 -2.26
C ALA A 60 17.63 4.38 -2.66
N LYS A 61 16.91 3.58 -1.87
CA LYS A 61 15.50 3.27 -2.10
C LYS A 61 14.61 4.51 -2.10
N ARG A 62 14.90 5.50 -1.28
CA ARG A 62 14.12 6.73 -1.14
C ARG A 62 14.47 7.80 -2.16
N THR A 63 15.66 7.74 -2.74
CA THR A 63 16.13 8.68 -3.75
C THR A 63 15.43 8.43 -5.08
N LYS A 64 14.83 9.47 -5.66
CA LYS A 64 14.19 9.41 -6.99
C LYS A 64 15.17 9.68 -8.14
N ASP A 65 16.25 10.37 -7.88
CA ASP A 65 17.34 10.64 -8.83
C ASP A 65 18.10 9.32 -9.10
N GLU A 66 18.10 8.87 -10.36
CA GLU A 66 18.67 7.58 -10.76
C GLU A 66 20.20 7.53 -10.52
N ASP A 67 20.92 8.57 -10.91
CA ASP A 67 22.38 8.61 -10.78
C ASP A 67 22.79 8.58 -9.31
N LYS A 68 22.11 9.35 -8.47
CA LYS A 68 22.34 9.36 -7.03
C LYS A 68 21.93 8.04 -6.36
N ALA A 69 20.83 7.42 -6.81
CA ALA A 69 20.43 6.11 -6.31
C ALA A 69 21.47 5.05 -6.68
N GLU A 70 22.00 5.07 -7.89
CA GLU A 70 23.08 4.18 -8.34
C GLU A 70 24.34 4.33 -7.48
N GLU A 71 24.77 5.55 -7.21
CA GLU A 71 25.92 5.82 -6.33
C GLU A 71 25.69 5.23 -4.94
N LEU A 72 24.52 5.47 -4.34
CA LEU A 72 24.18 4.98 -3.00
C LEU A 72 24.07 3.45 -2.95
N PHE A 73 23.48 2.81 -3.97
CA PHE A 73 23.50 1.34 -4.09
C PHE A 73 24.92 0.80 -4.23
N GLY A 74 25.78 1.47 -4.99
CA GLY A 74 27.20 1.13 -5.10
C GLY A 74 27.90 1.16 -3.75
N GLN A 75 27.65 2.17 -2.91
CA GLN A 75 28.17 2.24 -1.55
C GLN A 75 27.61 1.08 -0.68
N ALA A 76 26.32 0.81 -0.74
CA ALA A 76 25.71 -0.29 0.00
C ALA A 76 26.34 -1.65 -0.36
N ILE A 77 26.48 -1.93 -1.66
CA ILE A 77 27.10 -3.15 -2.18
C ILE A 77 28.54 -3.31 -1.67
N LYS A 78 29.34 -2.21 -1.74
CA LYS A 78 30.72 -2.20 -1.24
C LYS A 78 30.77 -2.59 0.23
N HIS A 79 29.95 -2.00 1.09
CA HIS A 79 29.95 -2.28 2.52
C HIS A 79 29.49 -3.72 2.82
N PHE A 80 28.51 -4.26 2.10
CA PHE A 80 28.13 -5.68 2.27
C PHE A 80 29.21 -6.64 1.76
N GLN A 81 29.97 -6.29 0.73
CA GLN A 81 31.14 -7.07 0.27
C GLN A 81 32.29 -7.03 1.28
N GLU A 82 32.61 -5.87 1.83
CA GLU A 82 33.61 -5.72 2.90
C GLU A 82 33.22 -6.54 4.13
N ARG A 83 31.93 -6.51 4.53
CA ARG A 83 31.41 -7.36 5.60
C ARG A 83 31.62 -8.84 5.33
N PHE A 84 31.35 -9.29 4.11
CA PHE A 84 31.58 -10.68 3.71
C PHE A 84 33.06 -11.11 3.85
N GLU A 85 34.00 -10.26 3.43
CA GLU A 85 35.44 -10.55 3.57
C GLU A 85 35.90 -10.52 5.04
N LEU A 86 35.34 -9.66 5.87
CA LEU A 86 35.60 -9.65 7.33
C LEU A 86 35.07 -10.91 8.02
N ASN A 87 33.89 -11.39 7.64
CA ASN A 87 33.34 -12.64 8.18
C ASN A 87 34.24 -13.86 7.89
N LYS A 88 34.83 -13.92 6.69
CA LYS A 88 35.80 -14.98 6.36
C LYS A 88 37.04 -14.97 7.27
N GLN A 89 37.50 -13.82 7.71
CA GLN A 89 38.65 -13.69 8.61
C GLN A 89 38.32 -14.10 10.06
N LEU A 90 37.03 -14.02 10.45
CA LEU A 90 36.60 -14.31 11.81
C LEU A 90 36.54 -15.81 12.12
N THR A 91 36.27 -16.63 11.14
CA THR A 91 35.94 -18.08 11.33
C THR A 91 37.12 -19.01 11.17
N ASP A 92 38.36 -18.51 11.10
CA ASP A 92 39.58 -19.32 10.96
C ASP A 92 39.47 -20.45 9.90
N GLY A 93 38.61 -20.26 8.89
CA GLY A 93 38.44 -21.17 7.76
C GLY A 93 37.45 -22.31 7.97
N ASN A 94 36.66 -22.34 9.05
CA ASN A 94 35.57 -23.32 9.16
C ASN A 94 34.38 -22.86 8.30
N GLU A 95 34.22 -23.48 7.12
CA GLU A 95 33.18 -23.12 6.13
C GLU A 95 31.76 -23.27 6.67
N GLN A 96 31.49 -24.21 7.57
CA GLN A 96 30.16 -24.46 8.13
C GLN A 96 29.69 -23.32 9.03
N ASP A 97 30.57 -22.69 9.80
CA ASP A 97 30.24 -21.59 10.68
C ASP A 97 29.98 -20.29 9.90
N LEU A 98 30.46 -20.21 8.65
CA LEU A 98 30.24 -19.11 7.72
C LEU A 98 28.89 -19.13 7.01
N ILE A 99 28.23 -20.28 6.89
CA ILE A 99 27.00 -20.42 6.08
C ILE A 99 25.90 -19.42 6.48
N PRO A 100 25.57 -19.20 7.77
CA PRO A 100 24.54 -18.25 8.15
C PRO A 100 24.85 -16.81 7.72
N ASP A 101 26.11 -16.39 7.85
CA ASP A 101 26.55 -15.06 7.44
C ASP A 101 26.56 -14.91 5.92
N GLN A 102 27.00 -15.93 5.20
CA GLN A 102 26.94 -15.97 3.74
C GLN A 102 25.50 -15.87 3.22
N ILE A 103 24.55 -16.57 3.85
CA ILE A 103 23.11 -16.47 3.53
C ILE A 103 22.63 -15.03 3.64
N ARG A 104 22.99 -14.34 4.73
CA ARG A 104 22.64 -12.95 4.99
C ARG A 104 23.29 -11.98 3.99
N ASP A 105 24.56 -12.19 3.67
CA ASP A 105 25.27 -11.36 2.70
C ASP A 105 24.68 -11.53 1.29
N ARG A 106 24.32 -12.75 0.90
CA ARG A 106 23.66 -13.00 -0.39
C ARG A 106 22.28 -12.35 -0.47
N PHE A 107 21.55 -12.32 0.62
CA PHE A 107 20.28 -11.58 0.69
C PHE A 107 20.48 -10.09 0.44
N TRP A 108 21.40 -9.45 1.15
CA TRP A 108 21.62 -8.01 1.01
C TRP A 108 22.14 -7.62 -0.37
N LEU A 109 23.10 -8.36 -0.91
CA LEU A 109 23.61 -8.11 -2.26
C LEU A 109 22.51 -8.30 -3.31
N GLY A 110 21.73 -9.39 -3.22
CA GLY A 110 20.59 -9.61 -4.10
C GLY A 110 19.56 -8.49 -4.02
N SER A 111 19.26 -8.01 -2.80
CA SER A 111 18.33 -6.90 -2.57
C SER A 111 18.83 -5.57 -3.14
N CYS A 112 20.14 -5.27 -3.02
CA CYS A 112 20.73 -4.08 -3.62
C CYS A 112 20.57 -4.08 -5.14
N TYR A 113 20.93 -5.16 -5.80
CA TYR A 113 20.80 -5.29 -7.26
C TYR A 113 19.33 -5.25 -7.71
N LEU A 114 18.41 -5.89 -6.96
CA LEU A 114 16.98 -5.86 -7.25
C LEU A 114 16.42 -4.45 -7.19
N GLU A 115 16.69 -3.72 -6.09
CA GLU A 115 16.16 -2.37 -5.92
C GLU A 115 16.82 -1.37 -6.89
N GLN A 116 18.10 -1.55 -7.21
CA GLN A 116 18.77 -0.77 -8.26
C GLN A 116 18.12 -1.01 -9.62
N ALA A 117 17.88 -2.28 -10.01
CA ALA A 117 17.22 -2.64 -11.26
C ALA A 117 15.83 -2.01 -11.41
N LYS A 118 15.07 -1.92 -10.30
CA LYS A 118 13.75 -1.29 -10.28
C LYS A 118 13.80 0.21 -10.58
N LYS A 119 14.89 0.88 -10.23
CA LYS A 119 15.08 2.33 -10.43
C LYS A 119 15.72 2.69 -11.76
N THR A 120 16.50 1.79 -12.35
CA THR A 120 17.20 2.00 -13.61
C THR A 120 16.22 2.11 -14.78
N GLU A 121 16.29 3.22 -15.54
CA GLU A 121 15.44 3.45 -16.72
C GLU A 121 15.89 2.60 -17.93
N ASP A 122 17.18 2.40 -18.11
CA ASP A 122 17.75 1.55 -19.15
C ASP A 122 17.35 0.08 -18.94
N THR A 123 16.58 -0.43 -19.89
CA THR A 123 16.04 -1.80 -19.82
C THR A 123 17.13 -2.87 -19.88
N ASP A 124 18.22 -2.65 -20.64
CA ASP A 124 19.31 -3.63 -20.76
C ASP A 124 20.11 -3.69 -19.46
N LYS A 125 20.49 -2.52 -18.94
CA LYS A 125 21.15 -2.40 -17.62
C LYS A 125 20.27 -2.98 -16.50
N ALA A 126 18.98 -2.69 -16.50
CA ALA A 126 18.05 -3.30 -15.54
C ALA A 126 18.03 -4.83 -15.65
N GLY A 127 18.04 -5.39 -16.86
CA GLY A 127 18.12 -6.84 -17.10
C GLY A 127 19.39 -7.48 -16.53
N GLU A 128 20.55 -6.83 -16.70
CA GLU A 128 21.82 -7.28 -16.10
C GLU A 128 21.75 -7.28 -14.56
N LEU A 129 21.23 -6.20 -13.97
CA LEU A 129 21.08 -6.07 -12.52
C LEU A 129 20.11 -7.12 -11.95
N PHE A 130 18.99 -7.41 -12.61
CA PHE A 130 18.12 -8.52 -12.25
C PHE A 130 18.83 -9.87 -12.33
N GLY A 131 19.68 -10.09 -13.35
CA GLY A 131 20.50 -11.29 -13.47
C GLY A 131 21.41 -11.47 -12.27
N LEU A 132 22.07 -10.41 -11.80
CA LEU A 132 22.90 -10.41 -10.59
C LEU A 132 22.06 -10.71 -9.34
N ALA A 133 20.90 -10.08 -9.18
CA ALA A 133 20.01 -10.34 -8.05
C ALA A 133 19.58 -11.82 -7.99
N VAL A 134 19.11 -12.38 -9.12
CA VAL A 134 18.77 -13.80 -9.25
C VAL A 134 19.96 -14.69 -8.87
N GLY A 135 21.16 -14.38 -9.35
CA GLY A 135 22.38 -15.13 -9.04
C GLY A 135 22.65 -15.19 -7.52
N HIS A 136 22.53 -14.06 -6.83
CA HIS A 136 22.71 -14.01 -5.37
C HIS A 136 21.62 -14.78 -4.61
N TYR A 137 20.36 -14.66 -4.99
CA TYR A 137 19.27 -15.41 -4.35
C TYR A 137 19.36 -16.94 -4.63
N GLN A 138 19.83 -17.35 -5.80
CA GLN A 138 20.11 -18.76 -6.09
C GLN A 138 21.25 -19.31 -5.22
N GLN A 139 22.33 -18.55 -5.04
CA GLN A 139 23.41 -18.91 -4.13
C GLN A 139 22.92 -18.98 -2.68
N ARG A 140 22.08 -18.03 -2.24
CA ARG A 140 21.42 -18.08 -0.94
C ARG A 140 20.63 -19.37 -0.75
N LEU A 141 19.83 -19.77 -1.75
CA LEU A 141 19.06 -21.01 -1.72
C LEU A 141 19.95 -22.26 -1.61
N GLN A 142 21.10 -22.28 -2.30
CA GLN A 142 22.05 -23.39 -2.20
C GLN A 142 22.70 -23.48 -0.81
N LEU A 143 23.09 -22.34 -0.24
CA LEU A 143 23.65 -22.28 1.11
C LEU A 143 22.61 -22.69 2.18
N ALA A 144 21.35 -22.30 2.02
CA ALA A 144 20.28 -22.69 2.93
C ALA A 144 20.07 -24.20 3.04
N LYS A 145 20.32 -24.95 1.95
CA LYS A 145 20.26 -26.40 1.93
C LYS A 145 21.41 -27.08 2.70
N GLN A 146 22.47 -26.34 3.01
CA GLN A 146 23.66 -26.87 3.71
C GLN A 146 23.59 -26.60 5.22
N LEU A 147 22.58 -25.90 5.72
CA LEU A 147 22.41 -25.63 7.14
C LEU A 147 22.14 -26.93 7.90
N THR A 148 22.90 -27.15 8.98
CA THR A 148 22.76 -28.31 9.85
C THR A 148 21.48 -28.32 10.67
N ASN A 149 20.95 -27.13 11.04
CA ASN A 149 19.65 -27.03 11.66
C ASN A 149 18.55 -27.08 10.57
N GLU A 150 17.86 -28.21 10.51
CA GLU A 150 16.88 -28.52 9.47
C GLU A 150 15.75 -27.46 9.40
N GLN A 151 15.19 -27.05 10.55
CA GLN A 151 14.11 -26.05 10.59
C GLN A 151 14.57 -24.68 10.09
N ASN A 152 15.75 -24.22 10.51
CA ASN A 152 16.34 -22.99 9.99
C ASN A 152 16.69 -23.12 8.51
N GLY A 153 17.17 -24.28 8.07
CA GLY A 153 17.44 -24.56 6.66
C GLY A 153 16.18 -24.43 5.80
N ILE A 154 15.07 -25.03 6.23
CA ILE A 154 13.77 -24.92 5.55
C ILE A 154 13.31 -23.46 5.49
N LEU A 155 13.40 -22.75 6.61
CA LEU A 155 13.03 -21.34 6.69
C LEU A 155 13.83 -20.46 5.71
N GLN A 156 15.15 -20.63 5.67
CA GLN A 156 16.01 -19.89 4.74
C GLN A 156 15.75 -20.27 3.27
N GLN A 157 15.35 -21.50 2.99
CA GLN A 157 14.95 -21.93 1.65
C GLN A 157 13.63 -21.26 1.22
N ILE A 158 12.62 -21.22 2.11
CA ILE A 158 11.34 -20.51 1.89
C ILE A 158 11.62 -19.04 1.55
N ASN A 159 12.46 -18.39 2.35
CA ASN A 159 12.89 -17.00 2.13
C ASN A 159 13.51 -16.80 0.75
N ALA A 160 14.53 -17.58 0.42
CA ALA A 160 15.27 -17.46 -0.82
C ALA A 160 14.37 -17.71 -2.06
N GLN A 161 13.46 -18.66 -1.97
CA GLN A 161 12.48 -18.93 -3.03
C GLN A 161 11.48 -17.78 -3.18
N SER A 162 11.00 -17.21 -2.08
CA SER A 162 10.13 -16.04 -2.09
C SER A 162 10.82 -14.83 -2.75
N ASP A 163 12.08 -14.57 -2.42
CA ASP A 163 12.86 -13.48 -3.03
C ASP A 163 13.09 -13.72 -4.52
N LEU A 164 13.37 -14.94 -4.93
CA LEU A 164 13.47 -15.31 -6.36
C LEU A 164 12.14 -15.06 -7.09
N GLY A 165 11.02 -15.49 -6.50
CA GLY A 165 9.70 -15.26 -7.05
C GLY A 165 9.42 -13.78 -7.25
N ARG A 166 9.70 -12.95 -6.25
CA ARG A 166 9.55 -11.48 -6.33
C ARG A 166 10.46 -10.87 -7.40
N CYS A 167 11.70 -11.33 -7.50
CA CYS A 167 12.62 -10.85 -8.52
C CYS A 167 12.09 -11.14 -9.93
N TYR A 168 11.54 -12.32 -10.18
CA TYR A 168 10.92 -12.65 -11.47
C TYR A 168 9.66 -11.83 -11.75
N LEU A 169 8.82 -11.54 -10.74
CA LEU A 169 7.66 -10.64 -10.91
C LEU A 169 8.08 -9.22 -11.33
N GLU A 170 9.17 -8.70 -10.77
CA GLU A 170 9.70 -7.38 -11.18
C GLU A 170 10.27 -7.40 -12.61
N GLN A 171 10.91 -8.49 -13.04
CA GLN A 171 11.42 -8.66 -14.41
C GLN A 171 10.29 -8.60 -15.46
N ILE A 172 9.09 -9.08 -15.13
CA ILE A 172 7.94 -9.03 -16.05
C ILE A 172 7.67 -7.60 -16.50
N LYS A 173 7.79 -6.63 -15.60
CA LYS A 173 7.54 -5.20 -15.89
C LYS A 173 8.53 -4.61 -16.91
N ARG A 174 9.68 -5.27 -17.10
CA ARG A 174 10.77 -4.86 -17.99
C ARG A 174 10.95 -5.77 -19.19
N SER A 175 10.07 -6.76 -19.37
CA SER A 175 10.16 -7.72 -20.47
C SER A 175 9.99 -7.05 -21.81
N LYS A 176 10.85 -7.41 -22.75
CA LYS A 176 10.85 -6.89 -24.13
C LYS A 176 9.86 -7.60 -25.05
N SER A 177 9.33 -8.74 -24.63
CA SER A 177 8.38 -9.54 -25.40
C SER A 177 7.38 -10.28 -24.51
N ILE A 178 6.24 -10.65 -25.10
CA ILE A 178 5.22 -11.46 -24.42
C ILE A 178 5.80 -12.80 -23.97
N SER A 179 6.59 -13.46 -24.83
CA SER A 179 7.20 -14.76 -24.52
C SER A 179 8.19 -14.68 -23.35
N GLU A 180 8.94 -13.58 -23.23
CA GLU A 180 9.84 -13.34 -22.10
C GLU A 180 9.04 -13.12 -20.81
N ALA A 181 7.99 -12.31 -20.86
CA ALA A 181 7.09 -12.09 -19.74
C ALA A 181 6.46 -13.41 -19.25
N GLU A 182 5.92 -14.24 -20.14
CA GLU A 182 5.35 -15.55 -19.83
C GLU A 182 6.38 -16.49 -19.16
N LYS A 183 7.64 -16.47 -19.61
CA LYS A 183 8.74 -17.22 -18.97
C LYS A 183 8.93 -16.79 -17.51
N PHE A 184 8.98 -15.47 -17.25
CA PHE A 184 9.17 -14.97 -15.88
C PHE A 184 7.95 -15.24 -14.99
N VAL A 185 6.73 -15.15 -15.52
CA VAL A 185 5.51 -15.54 -14.80
C VAL A 185 5.59 -16.99 -14.34
N LYS A 186 5.99 -17.90 -15.24
CA LYS A 186 6.16 -19.32 -14.93
C LYS A 186 7.23 -19.53 -13.85
N GLN A 187 8.39 -18.87 -13.98
CA GLN A 187 9.47 -18.97 -13.00
C GLN A 187 9.05 -18.44 -11.62
N ALA A 188 8.33 -17.32 -11.57
CA ALA A 188 7.80 -16.78 -10.33
C ALA A 188 6.83 -17.78 -9.66
N GLY A 189 5.88 -18.32 -10.43
CA GLY A 189 4.91 -19.31 -9.94
C GLY A 189 5.59 -20.57 -9.37
N GLU A 190 6.58 -21.11 -10.06
CA GLU A 190 7.37 -22.26 -9.58
C GLU A 190 8.06 -21.97 -8.24
N LYS A 191 8.61 -20.75 -8.06
CA LYS A 191 9.29 -20.37 -6.83
C LYS A 191 8.33 -20.16 -5.66
N PHE A 192 7.24 -19.45 -5.86
CA PHE A 192 6.24 -19.28 -4.82
C PHE A 192 5.52 -20.57 -4.46
N SER A 193 5.28 -21.47 -5.41
CA SER A 193 4.70 -22.80 -5.13
C SER A 193 5.66 -23.64 -4.30
N ALA A 194 6.94 -23.68 -4.65
CA ALA A 194 7.95 -24.41 -3.90
C ALA A 194 8.13 -23.84 -2.47
N ALA A 195 8.11 -22.51 -2.31
CA ALA A 195 8.14 -21.88 -0.98
C ALA A 195 6.91 -22.28 -0.14
N TYR A 196 5.72 -22.29 -0.75
CA TYR A 196 4.48 -22.65 -0.06
C TYR A 196 4.43 -24.13 0.35
N GLU A 197 4.88 -25.04 -0.52
CA GLU A 197 4.95 -26.48 -0.22
C GLU A 197 5.87 -26.76 0.98
N GLN A 198 6.97 -26.01 1.10
CA GLN A 198 7.90 -26.15 2.23
C GLN A 198 7.32 -25.65 3.56
N LEU A 199 6.27 -24.83 3.57
CA LEU A 199 5.60 -24.43 4.82
C LEU A 199 5.11 -25.62 5.64
N SER A 200 4.65 -26.68 4.97
CA SER A 200 4.19 -27.91 5.64
C SER A 200 5.28 -28.61 6.46
N GLN A 201 6.54 -28.33 6.18
CA GLN A 201 7.71 -28.92 6.85
C GLN A 201 8.16 -28.12 8.08
N LEU A 202 7.65 -26.91 8.29
CA LEU A 202 7.91 -26.14 9.50
C LEU A 202 7.14 -26.74 10.68
N SER A 203 7.80 -26.81 11.84
CA SER A 203 7.22 -27.35 13.08
C SER A 203 6.45 -26.30 13.88
N ASP A 204 6.79 -25.00 13.74
CA ASP A 204 6.14 -23.90 14.45
C ASP A 204 4.96 -23.35 13.62
N GLU A 205 3.74 -23.59 14.12
CA GLU A 205 2.51 -23.12 13.45
C GLU A 205 2.39 -21.59 13.40
N LYS A 206 3.00 -20.84 14.34
CA LYS A 206 3.01 -19.38 14.30
C LYS A 206 3.92 -18.87 13.19
N GLU A 207 5.11 -19.43 13.11
CA GLU A 207 6.08 -19.11 12.06
C GLU A 207 5.51 -19.46 10.67
N LYS A 208 4.88 -20.62 10.53
CA LYS A 208 4.20 -21.06 9.32
C LYS A 208 3.15 -20.04 8.85
N LYS A 209 2.29 -19.56 9.75
CA LYS A 209 1.27 -18.53 9.43
C LYS A 209 1.88 -17.20 8.99
N VAL A 210 2.99 -16.79 9.61
CA VAL A 210 3.72 -15.57 9.21
C VAL A 210 4.24 -15.70 7.78
N TRP A 211 4.90 -16.82 7.48
CA TRP A 211 5.45 -17.05 6.14
C TRP A 211 4.38 -17.25 5.07
N GLU A 212 3.28 -17.88 5.41
CA GLU A 212 2.13 -17.98 4.53
C GLU A 212 1.63 -16.60 4.11
N LYS A 213 1.47 -15.67 5.06
CA LYS A 213 1.09 -14.26 4.77
C LYS A 213 2.11 -13.56 3.85
N ILE A 214 3.41 -13.85 4.01
CA ILE A 214 4.48 -13.24 3.19
C ILE A 214 4.48 -13.78 1.75
N ILE A 215 4.18 -15.06 1.55
CA ILE A 215 4.21 -15.73 0.24
C ILE A 215 2.91 -15.49 -0.54
N ARG A 216 1.79 -15.38 0.16
CA ARG A 216 0.42 -15.31 -0.42
C ARG A 216 0.28 -14.23 -1.50
N PRO A 217 0.72 -12.96 -1.31
CA PRO A 217 0.62 -11.95 -2.35
C PRO A 217 1.31 -12.35 -3.66
N GLY A 218 2.52 -12.89 -3.58
CA GLY A 218 3.26 -13.32 -4.78
C GLY A 218 2.57 -14.47 -5.53
N ARG A 219 2.01 -15.45 -4.82
CA ARG A 219 1.22 -16.53 -5.44
C ARG A 219 -0.03 -15.98 -6.11
N ARG A 220 -0.75 -15.13 -5.43
CA ARG A 220 -1.96 -14.48 -5.94
C ARG A 220 -1.66 -13.65 -7.19
N ASP A 221 -0.61 -12.82 -7.17
CA ASP A 221 -0.21 -12.01 -8.31
C ASP A 221 0.20 -12.85 -9.52
N THR A 222 0.79 -14.03 -9.28
CA THR A 222 1.10 -14.99 -10.34
C THR A 222 -0.17 -15.54 -11.00
N ASP A 223 -1.22 -15.82 -10.23
CA ASP A 223 -2.52 -16.27 -10.79
C ASP A 223 -3.15 -15.16 -11.65
N TYR A 224 -3.08 -13.90 -11.20
CA TYR A 224 -3.54 -12.76 -11.98
C TYR A 224 -2.83 -12.65 -13.33
N LEU A 225 -1.51 -12.78 -13.34
CA LEU A 225 -0.69 -12.73 -14.56
C LEU A 225 -0.93 -13.92 -15.48
N ASN A 226 -1.21 -15.10 -14.93
CA ASN A 226 -1.63 -16.29 -15.68
C ASN A 226 -3.06 -16.21 -16.18
N LYS A 227 -3.81 -15.15 -15.84
CA LYS A 227 -5.22 -14.98 -16.18
C LYS A 227 -6.12 -16.07 -15.57
N ASP A 228 -5.70 -16.67 -14.49
CA ASP A 228 -6.51 -17.56 -13.66
C ASP A 228 -7.34 -16.74 -12.66
N TRP A 229 -8.39 -16.12 -13.21
CA TRP A 229 -9.23 -15.17 -12.45
C TRP A 229 -9.93 -15.82 -11.27
N ASN A 230 -10.33 -17.08 -11.41
CA ASN A 230 -11.00 -17.79 -10.33
C ASN A 230 -10.04 -18.07 -9.17
N SER A 231 -8.87 -18.64 -9.43
CA SER A 231 -7.86 -18.91 -8.40
C SER A 231 -7.39 -17.62 -7.71
N TYR A 232 -7.19 -16.54 -8.48
CA TYR A 232 -6.83 -15.22 -7.97
C TYR A 232 -7.91 -14.67 -7.02
N PHE A 233 -9.18 -14.71 -7.43
CA PHE A 233 -10.31 -14.25 -6.65
C PHE A 233 -10.50 -15.06 -5.37
N GLU A 234 -10.49 -16.38 -5.47
CA GLU A 234 -10.69 -17.26 -4.30
C GLU A 234 -9.60 -17.03 -3.23
N LYS A 235 -8.35 -16.82 -3.63
CA LYS A 235 -7.27 -16.47 -2.67
C LYS A 235 -7.52 -15.12 -1.99
N LYS A 236 -7.96 -14.08 -2.73
CA LYS A 236 -8.35 -12.79 -2.13
C LYS A 236 -9.50 -12.96 -1.16
N LYS A 237 -10.54 -13.68 -1.56
CA LYS A 237 -11.73 -13.91 -0.74
C LYS A 237 -11.38 -14.68 0.54
N GLN A 238 -10.60 -15.75 0.42
CA GLN A 238 -10.14 -16.54 1.56
C GLN A 238 -9.34 -15.69 2.55
N GLU A 239 -8.42 -14.86 2.06
CA GLU A 239 -7.64 -13.94 2.90
C GLU A 239 -8.55 -13.00 3.71
N ILE A 240 -9.58 -12.44 3.10
CA ILE A 240 -10.56 -11.58 3.74
C ILE A 240 -11.38 -12.37 4.78
N GLN A 241 -11.84 -13.55 4.44
CA GLN A 241 -12.61 -14.40 5.36
C GLN A 241 -11.79 -14.75 6.60
N GLU A 242 -10.55 -15.21 6.43
CA GLU A 242 -9.65 -15.56 7.53
C GLU A 242 -9.31 -14.36 8.43
N SER A 243 -9.24 -13.16 7.84
CA SER A 243 -8.88 -11.95 8.56
C SER A 243 -10.04 -11.32 9.33
N LEU A 244 -11.24 -11.37 8.78
CA LEU A 244 -12.41 -10.66 9.33
C LEU A 244 -13.40 -11.54 10.08
N PHE A 245 -13.51 -12.81 9.71
CA PHE A 245 -14.52 -13.70 10.27
C PHE A 245 -13.89 -14.89 10.99
N LYS A 246 -14.51 -15.36 12.08
CA LYS A 246 -14.06 -16.55 12.81
C LYS A 246 -14.89 -17.76 12.45
N GLY A 247 -14.23 -18.86 12.14
CA GLY A 247 -14.88 -20.15 11.83
C GLY A 247 -15.54 -20.17 10.46
N GLU A 248 -16.65 -20.93 10.34
CA GLU A 248 -17.44 -20.97 9.11
C GLU A 248 -18.20 -19.65 8.93
N THR A 249 -18.09 -19.05 7.76
CA THR A 249 -18.79 -17.81 7.41
C THR A 249 -20.26 -18.07 7.15
N SER A 250 -21.14 -17.21 7.67
CA SER A 250 -22.56 -17.18 7.27
C SER A 250 -22.71 -16.73 5.81
N GLN A 251 -23.89 -16.92 5.23
CA GLN A 251 -24.16 -16.49 3.86
C GLN A 251 -23.93 -14.97 3.65
N PRO A 252 -24.39 -14.06 4.53
CA PRO A 252 -24.07 -12.63 4.41
C PRO A 252 -22.58 -12.33 4.54
N GLN A 253 -21.89 -12.98 5.48
CA GLN A 253 -20.44 -12.80 5.66
C GLN A 253 -19.66 -13.27 4.42
N ASP A 254 -20.09 -14.36 3.78
CA ASP A 254 -19.50 -14.84 2.53
C ASP A 254 -19.71 -13.84 1.38
N ALA A 255 -20.91 -13.30 1.25
CA ALA A 255 -21.21 -12.26 0.25
C ALA A 255 -20.42 -10.97 0.53
N VAL A 256 -20.27 -10.55 1.78
CA VAL A 256 -19.45 -9.40 2.18
C VAL A 256 -17.98 -9.65 1.83
N ALA A 257 -17.43 -10.82 2.13
CA ALA A 257 -16.06 -11.19 1.73
C ALA A 257 -15.87 -11.16 0.21
N THR A 258 -16.87 -11.61 -0.54
CA THR A 258 -16.89 -11.52 -2.01
C THR A 258 -16.84 -10.06 -2.48
N ILE A 259 -17.68 -9.19 -1.91
CA ILE A 259 -17.71 -7.76 -2.25
C ILE A 259 -16.36 -7.08 -1.94
N LEU A 260 -15.81 -7.34 -0.76
CA LEU A 260 -14.49 -6.80 -0.39
C LEU A 260 -13.40 -7.31 -1.34
N ALA A 261 -13.38 -8.61 -1.69
CA ALA A 261 -12.42 -9.17 -2.62
C ALA A 261 -12.51 -8.56 -4.03
N VAL A 262 -13.72 -8.23 -4.46
CA VAL A 262 -13.99 -7.55 -5.74
C VAL A 262 -13.53 -6.10 -5.70
N LEU A 263 -13.83 -5.36 -4.64
CA LEU A 263 -13.59 -3.92 -4.54
C LEU A 263 -12.17 -3.58 -4.07
N HIS A 264 -11.49 -4.45 -3.36
CA HIS A 264 -10.07 -4.29 -3.01
C HIS A 264 -9.21 -4.32 -4.27
N ILE A 265 -8.43 -3.26 -4.48
CA ILE A 265 -7.54 -3.09 -5.64
C ILE A 265 -6.10 -3.33 -5.20
N THR A 266 -5.51 -4.40 -5.69
CA THR A 266 -4.10 -4.68 -5.45
C THR A 266 -3.20 -3.86 -6.37
N PRO A 267 -1.90 -3.70 -6.04
CA PRO A 267 -0.95 -2.98 -6.90
C PRO A 267 -0.85 -3.55 -8.32
N ILE A 268 -1.00 -4.87 -8.48
CA ILE A 268 -0.94 -5.50 -9.80
C ILE A 268 -2.19 -5.22 -10.64
N GLU A 269 -3.36 -5.14 -10.03
CA GLU A 269 -4.61 -4.75 -10.70
C GLU A 269 -4.57 -3.27 -11.10
N LEU A 270 -4.08 -2.41 -10.22
CA LEU A 270 -3.97 -0.98 -10.50
C LEU A 270 -3.04 -0.70 -11.68
N GLY A 271 -1.95 -1.48 -11.80
CA GLY A 271 -1.01 -1.37 -12.90
C GLY A 271 -0.43 0.04 -13.02
N PHE A 272 -0.65 0.67 -14.19
CA PHE A 272 -0.18 2.03 -14.48
C PHE A 272 -1.25 3.11 -14.27
N THR A 273 -2.42 2.77 -13.71
CA THR A 273 -3.49 3.74 -13.47
C THR A 273 -3.03 4.75 -12.42
N PRO A 274 -2.93 6.05 -12.75
CA PRO A 274 -2.57 7.06 -11.77
C PRO A 274 -3.72 7.31 -10.81
N MET A 275 -3.41 7.68 -9.57
CA MET A 275 -4.38 8.10 -8.57
C MET A 275 -4.22 9.59 -8.29
N ALA A 276 -5.30 10.33 -8.38
CA ALA A 276 -5.36 11.75 -8.15
C ALA A 276 -6.12 12.08 -6.86
N HIS A 277 -5.58 12.98 -6.06
CA HIS A 277 -6.29 13.57 -4.93
C HIS A 277 -6.40 15.08 -5.13
N TYR A 278 -7.62 15.60 -5.08
CA TYR A 278 -7.87 17.03 -5.28
C TYR A 278 -8.02 17.74 -3.94
N THR A 279 -7.38 18.90 -3.81
CA THR A 279 -7.36 19.64 -2.55
C THR A 279 -7.20 21.13 -2.76
N SER A 280 -7.41 21.93 -1.70
CA SER A 280 -7.19 23.38 -1.74
C SER A 280 -5.71 23.74 -1.78
N PRO A 281 -5.33 24.94 -2.24
CA PRO A 281 -3.96 25.42 -2.17
C PRO A 281 -3.40 25.39 -0.75
N HIS A 282 -4.21 25.80 0.22
CA HIS A 282 -3.80 25.84 1.63
C HIS A 282 -3.41 24.46 2.14
N VAL A 283 -4.23 23.43 1.90
CA VAL A 283 -3.95 22.05 2.30
C VAL A 283 -2.71 21.54 1.57
N CYS A 284 -2.56 21.82 0.27
CA CYS A 284 -1.38 21.43 -0.49
C CYS A 284 -0.09 22.02 0.12
N HIS A 285 -0.10 23.29 0.54
CA HIS A 285 1.04 23.92 1.22
C HIS A 285 1.38 23.22 2.54
N ILE A 286 0.39 22.85 3.34
CA ILE A 286 0.58 22.12 4.60
C ILE A 286 1.20 20.75 4.35
N LEU A 287 0.70 20.00 3.37
CA LEU A 287 1.17 18.65 3.04
C LEU A 287 2.65 18.63 2.61
N PHE A 288 3.11 19.65 1.88
CA PHE A 288 4.50 19.76 1.45
C PHE A 288 5.39 20.58 2.39
N GLY A 289 4.84 21.17 3.44
CA GLY A 289 5.58 22.01 4.38
C GLY A 289 6.17 23.27 3.73
N ILE A 290 5.39 23.94 2.88
CA ILE A 290 5.81 25.15 2.15
C ILE A 290 5.02 26.37 2.60
N GLY A 291 5.45 27.57 2.20
CA GLY A 291 4.89 28.83 2.65
C GLY A 291 5.28 29.16 4.09
N SER A 292 4.32 29.47 4.93
CA SER A 292 4.51 29.73 6.37
C SER A 292 4.68 28.44 7.21
N ASN A 293 4.51 27.25 6.60
CA ASN A 293 4.64 25.98 7.28
C ASN A 293 6.07 25.47 7.19
N GLU A 294 6.76 25.39 8.33
CA GLU A 294 8.15 24.92 8.37
C GLU A 294 8.26 23.40 8.24
N THR A 295 7.26 22.67 8.71
CA THR A 295 7.19 21.22 8.69
C THR A 295 6.00 20.74 7.85
N ALA A 296 6.19 19.64 7.11
CA ALA A 296 5.11 18.99 6.40
C ALA A 296 4.17 18.29 7.38
N SER A 297 2.88 18.31 7.08
CA SER A 297 1.87 17.53 7.79
C SER A 297 1.60 16.22 7.02
N PRO A 298 1.34 15.11 7.70
CA PRO A 298 0.85 13.91 7.02
C PRO A 298 -0.49 14.16 6.34
N MET A 299 -0.77 13.37 5.29
CA MET A 299 -2.09 13.29 4.69
C MET A 299 -3.12 12.88 5.76
N ARG A 300 -4.29 13.47 5.71
CA ARG A 300 -5.37 13.22 6.68
C ARG A 300 -6.42 12.31 6.09
N ILE A 301 -6.89 11.37 6.90
CA ILE A 301 -8.10 10.58 6.62
C ILE A 301 -9.24 11.27 7.36
N GLY A 302 -10.15 11.89 6.63
CA GLY A 302 -11.24 12.71 7.18
C GLY A 302 -12.43 11.87 7.62
N SER A 303 -13.21 12.35 8.60
CA SER A 303 -14.44 11.69 9.02
C SER A 303 -15.49 11.71 7.90
N SER A 304 -16.25 10.62 7.77
CA SER A 304 -17.38 10.49 6.84
C SER A 304 -18.43 11.59 7.01
N THR A 305 -18.53 12.17 8.20
CA THR A 305 -19.49 13.25 8.52
C THR A 305 -19.25 14.57 7.77
N TYR A 306 -18.05 14.74 7.17
CA TYR A 306 -17.70 15.94 6.38
C TYR A 306 -17.78 15.72 4.87
N MET A 307 -18.28 14.57 4.43
CA MET A 307 -18.38 14.26 3.00
C MET A 307 -19.51 15.06 2.33
N ASN A 308 -19.33 15.33 1.04
CA ASN A 308 -20.31 16.10 0.26
C ASN A 308 -21.63 15.36 0.02
N ASP A 309 -21.60 14.04 0.07
CA ASP A 309 -22.81 13.21 -0.08
C ASP A 309 -23.48 13.01 1.29
N PRO A 310 -24.65 13.60 1.53
CA PRO A 310 -25.38 13.42 2.79
C PRO A 310 -25.94 11.99 2.97
N SER A 311 -25.96 11.20 1.89
CA SER A 311 -26.35 9.78 1.89
C SER A 311 -25.16 8.83 1.99
N GLU A 312 -23.97 9.33 2.32
CA GLU A 312 -22.75 8.52 2.43
C GLU A 312 -22.95 7.33 3.39
N GLY A 313 -22.64 6.12 2.91
CA GLY A 313 -22.83 4.88 3.65
C GLY A 313 -24.30 4.39 3.78
N ARG A 314 -25.28 5.12 3.24
CA ARG A 314 -26.71 4.76 3.32
C ARG A 314 -27.22 3.99 2.09
N GLY A 315 -26.69 4.27 0.91
CA GLY A 315 -27.23 3.74 -0.33
C GLY A 315 -27.36 2.20 -0.36
N LEU A 316 -26.38 1.49 0.19
CA LEU A 316 -26.45 0.03 0.33
C LEU A 316 -27.52 -0.38 1.35
N LEU A 317 -27.57 0.28 2.51
CA LEU A 317 -28.53 -0.05 3.56
C LEU A 317 -29.98 0.19 3.10
N ASP A 318 -30.21 1.25 2.33
CA ASP A 318 -31.50 1.53 1.70
C ASP A 318 -31.89 0.41 0.71
N LEU A 319 -30.96 -0.04 -0.11
CA LEU A 319 -31.16 -1.15 -1.04
C LEU A 319 -31.53 -2.46 -0.33
N LEU A 320 -30.95 -2.69 0.85
CA LEU A 320 -31.15 -3.91 1.66
C LEU A 320 -32.31 -3.78 2.67
N ASN A 321 -32.98 -2.63 2.77
CA ASN A 321 -33.96 -2.31 3.82
C ASN A 321 -33.42 -2.48 5.25
N GLN A 322 -32.17 -2.05 5.49
CA GLN A 322 -31.47 -2.17 6.76
C GLN A 322 -31.04 -0.79 7.29
N GLN A 323 -31.93 0.21 7.23
CA GLN A 323 -31.65 1.60 7.61
C GLN A 323 -31.37 1.78 9.11
N ASP A 324 -31.80 0.84 9.95
CA ASP A 324 -31.55 0.84 11.40
C ASP A 324 -30.10 0.50 11.77
N LEU A 325 -29.31 0.07 10.80
CA LEU A 325 -27.90 -0.23 10.96
C LEU A 325 -27.06 1.03 10.75
N GLU A 326 -27.10 1.94 11.66
CA GLU A 326 -26.17 3.07 11.66
C GLU A 326 -25.19 2.94 12.82
N LEU A 327 -23.94 2.53 12.57
CA LEU A 327 -22.85 2.65 13.53
C LEU A 327 -22.54 4.13 13.83
N GLU A 328 -22.64 4.96 12.82
CA GLU A 328 -22.61 6.41 12.95
C GLU A 328 -24.02 6.91 13.23
N ASN A 329 -24.44 6.86 14.46
CA ASN A 329 -25.62 7.60 14.84
C ASN A 329 -25.26 9.09 14.87
N LYS A 330 -25.78 9.84 13.91
CA LYS A 330 -25.57 11.30 13.82
C LYS A 330 -26.20 12.06 15.00
N THR A 331 -26.89 11.37 15.91
CA THR A 331 -27.51 12.01 17.05
C THR A 331 -26.76 11.67 18.31
N ASP A 332 -26.86 10.79 19.10
CA ASP A 332 -26.22 10.73 20.41
C ASP A 332 -25.72 9.29 20.73
N GLY A 333 -24.44 9.02 20.57
CA GLY A 333 -23.82 7.81 21.07
C GLY A 333 -23.30 6.84 20.03
N ALA A 334 -22.96 7.33 18.84
CA ALA A 334 -22.17 6.55 17.92
C ALA A 334 -20.89 6.09 18.59
N SER A 335 -20.69 4.79 18.68
CA SER A 335 -19.49 4.23 19.28
C SER A 335 -18.29 4.26 18.32
N HIS A 336 -18.55 4.38 17.01
CA HIS A 336 -17.53 4.35 15.96
C HIS A 336 -17.84 5.37 14.86
N ASN A 337 -16.76 5.89 14.24
CA ASN A 337 -16.83 6.68 13.03
C ASN A 337 -16.03 6.03 11.92
N ALA A 338 -16.52 6.16 10.68
CA ALA A 338 -15.74 5.85 9.51
C ALA A 338 -14.91 7.09 9.10
N PHE A 339 -13.68 6.83 8.74
CA PHE A 339 -12.75 7.82 8.22
C PHE A 339 -12.25 7.32 6.86
N PHE A 340 -12.23 8.19 5.87
CA PHE A 340 -11.65 7.84 4.57
C PHE A 340 -11.08 9.03 3.84
N THR A 341 -10.12 8.75 2.97
CA THR A 341 -9.62 9.72 1.99
C THR A 341 -9.84 9.18 0.60
N CYS A 342 -10.25 10.09 -0.29
CA CYS A 342 -10.74 9.75 -1.62
C CYS A 342 -9.68 10.07 -2.67
N PHE A 343 -9.55 9.16 -3.62
CA PHE A 343 -8.76 9.32 -4.83
C PHE A 343 -9.65 9.12 -6.04
N SER A 344 -9.23 9.65 -7.17
CA SER A 344 -9.88 9.43 -8.46
C SER A 344 -8.87 8.95 -9.49
N SER A 345 -9.28 8.11 -10.43
CA SER A 345 -8.47 7.81 -11.61
C SER A 345 -8.44 8.96 -12.63
N ARG A 346 -9.23 10.00 -12.41
CA ARG A 346 -9.33 11.17 -13.28
C ARG A 346 -8.30 12.23 -12.89
N VAL A 347 -7.16 12.18 -13.55
CA VAL A 347 -6.10 13.18 -13.39
C VAL A 347 -6.41 14.41 -14.21
N ASN A 348 -6.26 15.60 -13.64
CA ASN A 348 -6.51 16.89 -14.30
C ASN A 348 -7.93 16.98 -14.90
N ASP A 349 -8.93 16.60 -14.12
CA ASP A 349 -10.33 16.56 -14.55
C ASP A 349 -11.10 17.83 -14.16
N LEU A 350 -11.95 18.29 -15.07
CA LEU A 350 -12.73 19.52 -14.91
C LEU A 350 -13.72 19.46 -13.73
N ASN A 351 -14.45 18.36 -13.62
CA ASN A 351 -15.46 18.20 -12.57
C ASN A 351 -14.80 18.02 -11.21
N GLN A 352 -13.70 17.28 -11.14
CA GLN A 352 -12.94 17.11 -9.92
C GLN A 352 -12.38 18.45 -9.40
N PHE A 353 -11.83 19.29 -10.28
CA PHE A 353 -11.39 20.63 -9.89
C PHE A 353 -12.53 21.53 -9.44
N ARG A 354 -13.72 21.42 -10.03
CA ARG A 354 -14.90 22.20 -9.62
C ARG A 354 -15.43 21.79 -8.27
N LEU A 355 -15.42 20.51 -7.97
CA LEU A 355 -15.98 19.97 -6.73
C LEU A 355 -15.00 20.08 -5.57
N TYR A 356 -13.75 19.66 -5.77
CA TYR A 356 -12.78 19.40 -4.72
C TYR A 356 -11.52 20.27 -4.80
N GLY A 357 -11.12 20.73 -5.98
CA GLY A 357 -9.95 21.57 -6.20
C GLY A 357 -10.29 23.06 -6.15
N LYS A 358 -10.87 23.56 -5.05
CA LYS A 358 -11.29 24.96 -4.91
C LYS A 358 -10.92 25.55 -3.55
N GLU A 359 -10.85 26.89 -3.50
CA GLU A 359 -10.68 27.67 -2.28
C GLU A 359 -11.52 28.95 -2.42
N ASP A 360 -12.17 29.39 -1.32
CA ASP A 360 -13.01 30.57 -1.26
C ASP A 360 -14.10 30.63 -2.37
N GLY A 361 -14.63 29.46 -2.76
CA GLY A 361 -15.65 29.35 -3.80
C GLY A 361 -15.11 29.47 -5.23
N VAL A 362 -13.81 29.68 -5.44
CA VAL A 362 -13.20 29.80 -6.78
C VAL A 362 -12.90 28.42 -7.34
N GLU A 363 -13.64 28.02 -8.37
CA GLU A 363 -13.44 26.73 -9.06
C GLU A 363 -12.03 26.62 -9.67
N ALA A 364 -11.43 25.45 -9.57
CA ALA A 364 -10.08 25.15 -10.08
C ALA A 364 -8.98 26.11 -9.59
N SER A 365 -9.13 26.64 -8.40
CA SER A 365 -8.06 27.35 -7.70
C SER A 365 -7.14 26.44 -6.89
N GLY A 366 -7.53 25.17 -6.71
CA GLY A 366 -6.83 24.17 -5.92
C GLY A 366 -5.74 23.42 -6.70
N CYS A 367 -5.38 22.28 -6.16
CA CYS A 367 -4.34 21.39 -6.65
C CYS A 367 -4.88 19.98 -6.90
N CYS A 368 -4.34 19.31 -7.92
CA CYS A 368 -4.48 17.88 -8.14
C CYS A 368 -3.13 17.23 -7.83
N LEU A 369 -3.09 16.39 -6.80
CA LEU A 369 -1.93 15.61 -6.41
C LEU A 369 -1.98 14.27 -7.15
N VAL A 370 -0.95 13.95 -7.94
CA VAL A 370 -0.86 12.70 -8.68
C VAL A 370 0.09 11.77 -7.95
N PHE A 371 -0.42 10.62 -7.54
CA PHE A 371 0.30 9.67 -6.70
C PHE A 371 1.04 8.62 -7.51
N ASN A 372 2.25 8.36 -7.08
CA ASN A 372 3.11 7.31 -7.58
C ASN A 372 2.54 5.94 -7.23
N LYS A 373 2.24 5.14 -8.26
CA LYS A 373 1.79 3.76 -8.08
C LYS A 373 2.82 2.84 -7.40
N ASN A 374 4.11 3.18 -7.51
CA ASN A 374 5.20 2.44 -6.86
C ASN A 374 5.50 2.94 -5.45
N GLY A 375 4.76 3.95 -4.98
CA GLY A 375 4.90 4.48 -3.64
C GLY A 375 4.47 3.47 -2.56
N ASP A 376 4.94 3.70 -1.36
CA ASP A 376 4.71 2.78 -0.25
C ASP A 376 3.23 2.62 0.12
N TRP A 377 2.41 3.64 -0.13
CA TRP A 377 0.97 3.60 0.08
C TRP A 377 0.21 2.60 -0.82
N LEU A 378 0.82 2.19 -1.95
CA LEU A 378 0.28 1.18 -2.88
C LEU A 378 0.84 -0.22 -2.64
N LYS A 379 1.76 -0.41 -1.69
CA LYS A 379 2.20 -1.75 -1.31
C LYS A 379 1.06 -2.50 -0.63
N GLU A 380 1.15 -3.82 -0.67
CA GLU A 380 0.15 -4.69 -0.06
C GLU A 380 -0.09 -4.30 1.40
N ALA A 381 -1.35 -4.14 1.75
CA ALA A 381 -1.81 -3.75 3.07
C ALA A 381 -2.63 -4.89 3.71
N ASP A 382 -2.73 -4.90 5.02
CA ASP A 382 -3.59 -5.84 5.73
C ASP A 382 -5.07 -5.47 5.48
N VAL A 383 -5.83 -6.36 4.87
CA VAL A 383 -7.25 -6.15 4.54
C VAL A 383 -8.15 -6.06 5.77
N SER A 384 -7.69 -6.52 6.94
CA SER A 384 -8.39 -6.39 8.20
C SER A 384 -8.18 -5.04 8.89
N ALA A 385 -7.14 -4.30 8.50
CA ALA A 385 -6.75 -3.04 9.13
C ALA A 385 -7.90 -2.02 9.28
N PRO A 386 -8.75 -1.80 8.25
CA PRO A 386 -9.87 -0.86 8.36
C PRO A 386 -10.89 -1.22 9.44
N PHE A 387 -10.99 -2.50 9.80
CA PHE A 387 -12.11 -3.03 10.59
C PHE A 387 -11.68 -3.58 11.96
N ARG A 388 -10.41 -3.43 12.36
CA ARG A 388 -9.90 -3.98 13.64
C ARG A 388 -10.69 -3.51 14.85
N SER A 389 -11.07 -2.24 14.87
CA SER A 389 -11.85 -1.68 15.98
C SER A 389 -13.24 -2.32 16.16
N LEU A 390 -13.83 -2.86 15.10
CA LEU A 390 -15.08 -3.62 15.19
C LEU A 390 -14.83 -5.00 15.78
N SER A 391 -13.74 -5.67 15.38
CA SER A 391 -13.38 -6.99 15.90
C SER A 391 -12.95 -6.97 17.38
N GLU A 392 -12.36 -5.88 17.87
CA GLU A 392 -11.98 -5.71 19.28
C GLU A 392 -13.21 -5.74 20.21
N LYS A 393 -14.35 -5.19 19.81
CA LYS A 393 -15.61 -5.27 20.56
C LYS A 393 -16.06 -6.70 20.85
N SER A 394 -15.70 -7.64 19.99
CA SER A 394 -16.10 -9.05 20.13
C SER A 394 -15.25 -9.86 21.11
N GLY A 395 -14.39 -9.21 21.93
CA GLY A 395 -13.55 -9.87 22.93
C GLY A 395 -12.48 -10.78 22.32
N LYS A 396 -12.06 -10.50 21.11
CA LYS A 396 -11.05 -11.26 20.39
C LYS A 396 -9.70 -10.60 20.64
N ASP A 397 -8.88 -11.21 21.50
CA ASP A 397 -7.50 -10.81 21.65
C ASP A 397 -6.84 -10.80 20.29
N SER A 398 -6.36 -9.62 19.89
CA SER A 398 -5.40 -9.52 18.81
C SER A 398 -4.13 -10.18 19.32
N ASP A 399 -3.87 -11.41 18.90
CA ASP A 399 -2.52 -11.97 19.02
C ASP A 399 -1.63 -11.07 18.17
N GLY A 400 -1.02 -10.08 18.83
CA GLY A 400 -0.03 -9.22 18.25
C GLY A 400 1.12 -10.08 17.77
N LEU A 401 1.08 -10.45 16.49
CA LEU A 401 2.22 -11.04 15.83
C LEU A 401 3.31 -9.96 15.79
N PRO A 402 4.52 -10.23 16.29
CA PRO A 402 5.62 -9.31 16.10
C PRO A 402 5.79 -9.12 14.59
N GLU A 403 5.80 -7.87 14.16
CA GLU A 403 6.08 -7.51 12.78
C GLU A 403 7.38 -8.17 12.33
N ALA A 404 7.27 -9.21 11.50
CA ALA A 404 8.41 -9.83 10.86
C ALA A 404 8.84 -8.92 9.70
N GLY A 405 9.79 -8.06 9.99
CA GLY A 405 10.42 -7.17 9.02
C GLY A 405 10.27 -5.72 9.41
N PHE A 406 11.38 -5.04 9.40
CA PHE A 406 11.51 -3.60 9.61
C PHE A 406 10.48 -2.82 8.79
N SER A 407 9.29 -2.57 9.32
CA SER A 407 8.38 -1.58 8.77
C SER A 407 8.58 -0.28 9.54
N ASP A 408 9.40 0.59 8.98
CA ASP A 408 9.67 1.95 9.45
C ASP A 408 8.45 2.89 9.31
N HIS A 409 7.25 2.35 9.21
CA HIS A 409 6.08 3.20 8.98
C HIS A 409 5.40 3.53 10.30
N LYS A 410 5.48 4.78 10.66
CA LYS A 410 4.73 5.39 11.78
C LYS A 410 3.22 5.19 11.66
N TYR A 411 2.73 4.90 10.45
CA TYR A 411 1.32 4.73 10.13
C TYR A 411 1.08 3.39 9.43
N GLU A 412 0.00 2.72 9.81
CA GLU A 412 -0.42 1.48 9.18
C GLU A 412 -0.87 1.71 7.74
N LYS A 413 -0.49 0.80 6.83
CA LYS A 413 -0.95 0.84 5.45
C LYS A 413 -2.37 0.33 5.36
N LEU A 414 -3.21 1.09 4.67
CA LEU A 414 -4.60 0.74 4.42
C LEU A 414 -4.78 0.19 3.01
N PRO A 415 -5.65 -0.81 2.83
CA PRO A 415 -6.01 -1.32 1.52
C PRO A 415 -6.75 -0.27 0.70
N LEU A 416 -6.50 -0.25 -0.60
CA LEU A 416 -7.21 0.62 -1.54
C LEU A 416 -8.46 -0.08 -2.04
N TYR A 417 -9.62 0.51 -1.82
CA TYR A 417 -10.90 0.03 -2.31
C TYR A 417 -11.45 0.91 -3.42
N GLN A 418 -12.02 0.29 -4.43
CA GLN A 418 -12.78 0.97 -5.46
C GLN A 418 -14.23 1.15 -5.01
N VAL A 419 -14.81 2.32 -5.26
CA VAL A 419 -16.23 2.60 -4.99
C VAL A 419 -17.09 2.05 -6.13
N ALA A 420 -18.14 1.32 -5.77
CA ALA A 420 -19.18 0.86 -6.67
C ALA A 420 -20.38 1.83 -6.63
N TYR A 421 -20.92 2.19 -7.80
CA TYR A 421 -22.06 3.08 -7.89
C TYR A 421 -23.34 2.29 -8.11
N ILE A 422 -24.34 2.49 -7.23
CA ILE A 422 -25.63 1.81 -7.31
C ILE A 422 -26.74 2.73 -7.79
N ALA A 423 -27.46 2.26 -8.80
CA ALA A 423 -28.65 2.90 -9.34
C ALA A 423 -29.88 2.16 -8.81
N TYR A 424 -30.46 2.62 -7.72
CA TYR A 424 -31.62 2.00 -7.08
C TYR A 424 -32.88 2.89 -7.11
N LYS A 425 -32.76 4.11 -7.59
CA LYS A 425 -33.89 5.02 -7.80
C LYS A 425 -34.51 4.80 -9.18
N ASP A 426 -35.82 4.91 -9.27
CA ASP A 426 -36.60 4.67 -10.50
C ASP A 426 -36.09 5.49 -11.69
N GLU A 427 -35.67 6.73 -11.48
CA GLU A 427 -35.14 7.63 -12.49
C GLU A 427 -33.88 7.09 -13.19
N TYR A 428 -33.00 6.40 -12.45
CA TYR A 428 -31.77 5.80 -13.01
C TYR A 428 -32.05 4.48 -13.72
N ILE A 429 -33.01 3.71 -13.20
CA ILE A 429 -33.39 2.41 -13.75
C ILE A 429 -34.08 2.60 -15.10
N ALA A 430 -34.91 3.64 -15.23
CA ALA A 430 -35.62 3.95 -16.47
C ALA A 430 -34.69 4.36 -17.63
N GLU A 431 -33.54 4.94 -17.34
CA GLU A 431 -32.65 5.48 -18.38
C GLU A 431 -31.82 4.43 -19.12
N LYS A 432 -31.67 3.19 -18.65
CA LYS A 432 -30.87 2.09 -19.22
C LYS A 432 -29.57 2.55 -19.88
N LYS A 433 -28.79 3.36 -19.18
CA LYS A 433 -27.54 3.96 -19.73
C LYS A 433 -26.45 2.91 -19.93
N CYS A 434 -25.65 3.08 -20.99
CA CYS A 434 -24.44 2.30 -21.21
C CYS A 434 -23.53 2.30 -19.99
N GLY A 435 -23.07 1.11 -19.58
CA GLY A 435 -22.15 0.91 -18.44
C GLY A 435 -22.82 0.67 -17.10
N ILE A 436 -24.16 0.62 -17.04
CA ILE A 436 -24.88 0.12 -15.87
C ILE A 436 -25.24 -1.33 -16.13
N TRP A 437 -24.84 -2.21 -15.21
CA TRP A 437 -25.35 -3.57 -15.19
C TRP A 437 -26.70 -3.59 -14.47
N PHE A 438 -27.66 -4.28 -15.04
CA PHE A 438 -28.94 -4.55 -14.43
C PHE A 438 -29.16 -6.05 -14.23
N PRO A 439 -29.81 -6.51 -13.13
CA PRO A 439 -30.20 -7.91 -13.00
C PRO A 439 -31.08 -8.34 -14.19
N SER A 440 -30.99 -9.61 -14.53
CA SER A 440 -31.74 -10.22 -15.68
C SER A 440 -33.27 -10.30 -15.48
N GLN A 441 -33.81 -9.66 -14.47
CA GLN A 441 -35.25 -9.61 -14.18
C GLN A 441 -35.99 -8.67 -15.14
N LYS A 442 -37.27 -8.91 -15.39
CA LYS A 442 -38.12 -8.05 -16.24
C LYS A 442 -38.17 -6.61 -15.76
N GLU A 443 -38.13 -6.40 -14.45
CA GLU A 443 -38.09 -5.09 -13.80
C GLU A 443 -36.90 -5.06 -12.82
N PRO A 444 -35.75 -4.57 -13.24
CA PRO A 444 -34.59 -4.49 -12.37
C PRO A 444 -34.85 -3.48 -11.23
N LYS A 445 -34.56 -3.88 -10.00
CA LYS A 445 -34.69 -3.02 -8.82
C LYS A 445 -33.46 -2.18 -8.55
N PHE A 446 -32.35 -2.54 -9.12
CA PHE A 446 -31.08 -1.81 -9.01
C PHE A 446 -30.20 -2.07 -10.22
N GLY A 447 -29.21 -1.23 -10.40
CA GLY A 447 -28.10 -1.40 -11.36
C GLY A 447 -26.77 -1.09 -10.68
N ILE A 448 -25.68 -1.61 -11.24
CA ILE A 448 -24.32 -1.39 -10.75
C ILE A 448 -23.47 -0.78 -11.85
N ARG A 449 -22.67 0.22 -11.48
CA ARG A 449 -21.56 0.68 -12.30
C ARG A 449 -20.26 0.57 -11.52
N LEU A 450 -19.29 -0.12 -12.10
CA LEU A 450 -17.94 -0.26 -11.60
C LEU A 450 -16.96 0.20 -12.68
N LYS A 451 -16.03 1.10 -12.34
CA LYS A 451 -14.96 1.54 -13.27
C LYS A 451 -14.08 0.35 -13.65
N PRO A 452 -13.80 0.13 -14.95
CA PRO A 452 -12.80 -0.86 -15.35
C PRO A 452 -11.41 -0.56 -14.75
N VAL A 453 -10.82 -1.56 -14.09
CA VAL A 453 -9.46 -1.52 -13.55
C VAL A 453 -8.75 -2.81 -13.95
N GLY A 454 -7.50 -2.70 -14.38
CA GLY A 454 -6.70 -3.84 -14.77
C GLY A 454 -7.15 -4.49 -16.08
N ASN A 455 -7.07 -5.82 -16.16
CA ASN A 455 -7.43 -6.56 -17.34
C ASN A 455 -8.95 -6.55 -17.58
N GLU A 456 -9.41 -6.41 -18.83
CA GLU A 456 -10.83 -6.34 -19.18
C GLU A 456 -11.61 -7.60 -18.75
N LYS A 457 -11.05 -8.80 -18.97
CA LYS A 457 -11.71 -10.06 -18.56
C LYS A 457 -11.77 -10.19 -17.04
N TRP A 458 -10.77 -9.71 -16.34
CA TRP A 458 -10.78 -9.61 -14.88
C TRP A 458 -11.88 -8.63 -14.43
N HIS A 459 -12.00 -7.48 -15.07
CA HIS A 459 -13.06 -6.53 -14.74
C HIS A 459 -14.46 -7.14 -14.94
N GLN A 460 -14.71 -7.86 -16.04
CA GLN A 460 -15.98 -8.56 -16.28
C GLN A 460 -16.24 -9.60 -15.16
N PHE A 461 -15.24 -10.40 -14.82
CA PHE A 461 -15.33 -11.38 -13.74
C PHE A 461 -15.69 -10.72 -12.39
N ARG A 462 -15.02 -9.61 -12.04
CA ARG A 462 -15.32 -8.83 -10.83
C ARG A 462 -16.77 -8.34 -10.81
N LEU A 463 -17.23 -7.79 -11.91
CA LEU A 463 -18.58 -7.25 -12.02
C LEU A 463 -19.64 -8.35 -11.85
N GLU A 464 -19.42 -9.53 -12.40
CA GLU A 464 -20.30 -10.69 -12.22
C GLU A 464 -20.32 -11.14 -10.75
N LYS A 465 -19.17 -11.25 -10.10
CA LYS A 465 -19.10 -11.61 -8.67
C LYS A 465 -19.74 -10.58 -7.75
N LEU A 466 -19.56 -9.29 -8.02
CA LEU A 466 -20.22 -8.21 -7.27
C LEU A 466 -21.75 -8.30 -7.38
N LYS A 467 -22.23 -8.56 -8.59
CA LYS A 467 -23.63 -8.76 -8.90
C LYS A 467 -24.23 -9.92 -8.11
N GLU A 468 -23.59 -11.11 -8.20
CA GLU A 468 -24.02 -12.32 -7.51
C GLU A 468 -24.12 -12.07 -5.99
N ALA A 469 -23.08 -11.49 -5.40
CA ALA A 469 -23.04 -11.19 -3.96
C ALA A 469 -24.11 -10.20 -3.52
N LEU A 470 -24.41 -9.17 -4.30
CA LEU A 470 -25.50 -8.23 -3.98
C LEU A 470 -26.88 -8.87 -4.11
N GLU A 471 -27.11 -9.72 -5.12
CA GLU A 471 -28.36 -10.47 -5.24
C GLU A 471 -28.55 -11.43 -4.06
N GLU A 472 -27.49 -12.09 -3.58
CA GLU A 472 -27.51 -12.94 -2.38
C GLU A 472 -27.86 -12.13 -1.12
N LEU A 473 -27.24 -10.96 -0.90
CA LEU A 473 -27.54 -10.10 0.24
C LEU A 473 -28.99 -9.62 0.20
N ILE A 474 -29.48 -9.16 -0.95
CA ILE A 474 -30.87 -8.72 -1.11
C ILE A 474 -31.83 -9.87 -0.82
N GLY A 475 -31.58 -11.08 -1.32
CA GLY A 475 -32.37 -12.27 -1.03
C GLY A 475 -32.38 -12.60 0.46
N PHE A 476 -31.23 -12.62 1.09
CA PHE A 476 -31.07 -12.93 2.50
C PHE A 476 -31.84 -11.96 3.41
N PHE A 477 -31.64 -10.65 3.23
CA PHE A 477 -32.27 -9.63 4.09
C PHE A 477 -33.77 -9.45 3.83
N LYS A 478 -34.27 -9.81 2.63
CA LYS A 478 -35.68 -9.72 2.30
C LYS A 478 -36.54 -10.76 3.05
N ASP A 479 -36.04 -11.97 3.23
CA ASP A 479 -36.82 -13.12 3.63
C ASP A 479 -36.72 -13.48 5.13
N LYS A 480 -35.89 -12.75 5.89
CA LYS A 480 -35.63 -13.03 7.31
C LYS A 480 -36.15 -11.94 8.24
N SER A 481 -37.01 -12.33 9.17
CA SER A 481 -37.52 -11.48 10.25
C SER A 481 -36.55 -11.34 11.43
N ALA A 482 -35.53 -12.19 11.52
CA ALA A 482 -34.48 -12.14 12.55
C ALA A 482 -33.13 -12.39 11.90
N VAL A 483 -32.32 -11.33 11.75
CA VAL A 483 -30.96 -11.36 11.30
C VAL A 483 -30.03 -11.27 12.51
N SER A 484 -28.96 -12.04 12.56
CA SER A 484 -28.00 -11.99 13.66
C SER A 484 -27.28 -10.64 13.69
N ASP A 485 -26.84 -10.21 14.86
CA ASP A 485 -26.08 -8.96 14.98
C ASP A 485 -24.74 -9.05 14.23
N ASP A 486 -24.10 -10.23 14.19
CA ASP A 486 -22.86 -10.44 13.42
C ASP A 486 -23.09 -10.27 11.90
N ASP A 487 -24.25 -10.73 11.37
CA ASP A 487 -24.59 -10.55 9.95
C ASP A 487 -24.86 -9.07 9.62
N LYS A 488 -25.44 -8.35 10.56
CA LYS A 488 -25.64 -6.91 10.42
C LYS A 488 -24.31 -6.16 10.49
N GLU A 489 -23.45 -6.49 11.47
CA GLU A 489 -22.14 -5.89 11.63
C GLU A 489 -21.27 -6.08 10.36
N ALA A 490 -21.42 -7.23 9.68
CA ALA A 490 -20.70 -7.47 8.44
C ALA A 490 -21.00 -6.41 7.34
N LEU A 491 -22.21 -5.81 7.33
CA LEU A 491 -22.53 -4.75 6.38
C LEU A 491 -21.71 -3.48 6.61
N GLU A 492 -21.24 -3.23 7.83
CA GLU A 492 -20.38 -2.08 8.13
C GLU A 492 -19.05 -2.14 7.38
N TYR A 493 -18.59 -3.34 7.03
CA TYR A 493 -17.35 -3.50 6.26
C TYR A 493 -17.46 -3.02 4.82
N ILE A 494 -18.68 -2.94 4.27
CA ILE A 494 -18.89 -2.64 2.84
C ILE A 494 -19.72 -1.38 2.57
N ARG A 495 -20.52 -0.88 3.52
CA ARG A 495 -21.50 0.19 3.23
C ARG A 495 -20.85 1.47 2.68
N TYR A 496 -19.65 1.83 3.12
CA TYR A 496 -18.90 3.00 2.64
C TYR A 496 -18.20 2.78 1.30
N LEU A 497 -18.33 1.60 0.71
CA LEU A 497 -17.79 1.27 -0.61
C LEU A 497 -18.86 1.36 -1.71
N PHE A 498 -20.09 1.75 -1.33
CA PHE A 498 -21.19 1.98 -2.25
C PHE A 498 -21.65 3.44 -2.19
N LYS A 499 -21.86 4.02 -3.37
CA LYS A 499 -22.29 5.40 -3.52
C LYS A 499 -23.46 5.51 -4.51
N ASP A 500 -24.28 6.55 -4.35
CA ASP A 500 -25.39 6.81 -5.27
C ASP A 500 -24.85 7.01 -6.71
N PHE A 501 -25.56 6.49 -7.68
CA PHE A 501 -25.20 6.56 -9.09
C PHE A 501 -25.01 7.99 -9.62
N ALA A 502 -25.60 8.99 -8.99
CA ALA A 502 -25.39 10.40 -9.34
C ALA A 502 -23.91 10.81 -9.30
N PHE A 503 -23.12 10.19 -8.42
CA PHE A 503 -21.69 10.49 -8.22
C PHE A 503 -20.74 9.67 -9.09
N ARG A 504 -21.24 8.87 -10.02
CA ARG A 504 -20.46 7.92 -10.86
C ARG A 504 -19.28 8.53 -11.62
N ASP A 505 -19.33 9.81 -11.89
CA ASP A 505 -18.29 10.52 -12.64
C ASP A 505 -17.07 10.88 -11.76
N GLU A 506 -17.12 10.62 -10.46
CA GLU A 506 -15.98 10.77 -9.58
C GLU A 506 -14.93 9.67 -9.77
N GLU A 507 -15.34 8.47 -10.23
CA GLU A 507 -14.47 7.30 -10.41
C GLU A 507 -13.58 7.08 -9.18
N GLU A 508 -14.21 6.99 -8.03
CA GLU A 508 -13.59 7.11 -6.71
C GLU A 508 -12.93 5.82 -6.24
N PHE A 509 -11.84 6.01 -5.51
CA PHE A 509 -11.14 4.98 -4.73
C PHE A 509 -10.91 5.50 -3.31
N ARG A 510 -10.91 4.61 -2.33
CA ARG A 510 -10.83 4.98 -0.90
C ARG A 510 -9.76 4.21 -0.16
N LEU A 511 -9.02 4.92 0.69
CA LEU A 511 -8.43 4.36 1.90
C LEU A 511 -9.44 4.58 3.02
N LEU A 512 -9.87 3.51 3.67
CA LEU A 512 -10.94 3.51 4.68
C LEU A 512 -10.40 2.98 6.01
N VAL A 513 -10.87 3.53 7.12
CA VAL A 513 -10.66 2.99 8.47
C VAL A 513 -11.87 3.33 9.33
N ILE A 514 -12.26 2.39 10.21
CA ILE A 514 -13.32 2.58 11.20
C ILE A 514 -12.67 2.58 12.58
N LYS A 515 -12.94 3.62 13.38
CA LYS A 515 -12.37 3.78 14.71
C LYS A 515 -13.44 4.16 15.74
N PRO A 516 -13.30 3.71 17.01
CA PRO A 516 -14.08 4.24 18.12
C PRO A 516 -13.89 5.76 18.21
N ILE A 517 -14.93 6.47 18.61
CA ILE A 517 -14.89 7.94 18.69
C ILE A 517 -13.89 8.46 19.74
N ASP A 518 -13.56 7.64 20.72
CA ASP A 518 -12.59 7.90 21.78
C ASP A 518 -11.18 7.39 21.47
N SER A 519 -10.92 6.96 20.24
CA SER A 519 -9.60 6.47 19.83
C SER A 519 -8.54 7.58 19.93
N GLU A 520 -7.40 7.24 20.54
CA GLU A 520 -6.23 8.14 20.66
C GLU A 520 -5.60 8.50 19.29
N GLU A 521 -5.92 7.75 18.24
CA GLU A 521 -5.45 8.02 16.88
C GLU A 521 -6.20 9.18 16.21
N ILE A 522 -7.35 9.58 16.75
CA ILE A 522 -8.16 10.67 16.22
C ILE A 522 -7.59 12.00 16.68
N GLU A 523 -7.21 12.83 15.74
CA GLU A 523 -6.75 14.20 15.98
C GLU A 523 -7.86 15.21 15.66
N TYR A 524 -7.82 16.35 16.34
CA TYR A 524 -8.73 17.47 16.14
C TYR A 524 -8.01 18.65 15.53
N CYS A 525 -8.66 19.28 14.53
CA CYS A 525 -8.19 20.53 13.94
C CYS A 525 -9.09 21.68 14.36
N GLU A 526 -8.61 22.55 15.25
CA GLU A 526 -9.38 23.71 15.75
C GLU A 526 -9.79 24.67 14.61
N LYS A 527 -8.89 24.90 13.66
CA LYS A 527 -9.13 25.83 12.55
C LYS A 527 -10.27 25.39 11.63
N THR A 528 -10.38 24.11 11.34
CA THR A 528 -11.42 23.56 10.46
C THR A 528 -12.58 22.95 11.23
N GLN A 529 -12.51 22.90 12.58
CA GLN A 529 -13.49 22.25 13.45
C GLN A 529 -13.78 20.81 13.00
N SER A 530 -12.73 20.05 12.65
CA SER A 530 -12.86 18.72 12.09
C SER A 530 -11.96 17.72 12.80
N VAL A 531 -12.41 16.47 12.85
CA VAL A 531 -11.63 15.33 13.34
C VAL A 531 -11.09 14.52 12.17
N TYR A 532 -9.90 13.95 12.34
CA TYR A 532 -9.21 13.19 11.31
C TYR A 532 -8.20 12.22 11.91
N ILE A 533 -7.74 11.29 11.10
CA ILE A 533 -6.62 10.40 11.43
C ILE A 533 -5.42 10.79 10.57
N PRO A 534 -4.24 11.08 11.13
CA PRO A 534 -3.03 11.30 10.34
C PRO A 534 -2.61 10.00 9.66
N TYR A 535 -2.20 10.05 8.38
CA TYR A 535 -1.90 8.85 7.61
C TYR A 535 -0.44 8.79 7.14
N ALA A 536 -0.07 9.47 6.07
CA ALA A 536 1.25 9.33 5.49
C ALA A 536 1.85 10.66 5.04
N ASP A 537 3.18 10.78 5.10
CA ASP A 537 3.90 11.85 4.44
C ASP A 537 3.90 11.61 2.92
N ILE A 538 3.28 12.51 2.18
CA ILE A 538 3.08 12.36 0.73
C ILE A 538 4.26 12.86 -0.12
N ARG A 539 5.27 13.49 0.47
CA ARG A 539 6.35 14.14 -0.29
C ARG A 539 7.12 13.15 -1.17
N ASN A 540 7.27 11.91 -0.69
CA ASN A 540 7.92 10.83 -1.43
C ASN A 540 6.94 9.97 -2.25
N LEU A 541 5.63 10.16 -2.07
CA LEU A 541 4.57 9.38 -2.71
C LEU A 541 3.99 10.09 -3.94
N ALA A 542 4.00 11.43 -3.96
CA ALA A 542 3.48 12.20 -5.07
C ALA A 542 4.51 12.32 -6.19
N ASP A 543 4.09 12.09 -7.43
CA ASP A 543 4.90 12.31 -8.63
C ASP A 543 4.73 13.73 -9.16
N GLU A 544 3.51 14.26 -9.10
CA GLU A 544 3.18 15.55 -9.69
C GLU A 544 2.15 16.31 -8.86
N VAL A 545 2.28 17.63 -8.82
CA VAL A 545 1.24 18.56 -8.37
C VAL A 545 0.80 19.38 -9.57
N ILE A 546 -0.48 19.24 -9.95
CA ILE A 546 -1.08 20.02 -11.03
C ILE A 546 -1.86 21.18 -10.41
N LEU A 547 -1.39 22.40 -10.61
CA LEU A 547 -2.07 23.61 -10.17
C LEU A 547 -3.30 23.87 -11.05
N GLY A 548 -4.43 24.14 -10.45
CA GLY A 548 -5.67 24.43 -11.19
C GLY A 548 -5.56 25.66 -12.08
N THR A 549 -6.42 25.77 -13.08
CA THR A 549 -6.43 26.88 -14.06
C THR A 549 -6.57 28.25 -13.38
N ASN A 550 -7.33 28.32 -12.29
CA ASN A 550 -7.59 29.54 -11.52
C ASN A 550 -6.74 29.66 -10.25
N TYR A 551 -5.66 28.91 -10.10
CA TYR A 551 -4.82 28.89 -8.89
C TYR A 551 -4.36 30.28 -8.43
N GLU A 552 -4.08 31.20 -9.39
CA GLU A 552 -3.64 32.57 -9.09
C GLU A 552 -4.80 33.57 -8.87
N LYS A 553 -6.06 33.10 -8.86
CA LYS A 553 -7.25 33.98 -8.71
C LYS A 553 -7.71 34.16 -7.27
N THR A 554 -7.20 33.34 -6.35
CA THR A 554 -7.54 33.36 -4.92
C THR A 554 -6.58 34.20 -4.06
N GLY A 555 -5.65 34.94 -4.66
CA GLY A 555 -4.69 35.73 -3.90
C GLY A 555 -3.65 36.44 -4.76
N ASN A 556 -2.40 36.46 -4.32
CA ASN A 556 -1.30 37.07 -5.04
C ASN A 556 -1.11 36.40 -6.42
N GLN A 557 -1.07 37.19 -7.48
CA GLN A 557 -0.89 36.71 -8.87
C GLN A 557 0.37 35.89 -9.12
N ARG A 558 1.35 35.92 -8.21
CA ARG A 558 2.60 35.16 -8.30
C ARG A 558 2.63 33.87 -7.47
N ASN A 559 1.51 33.48 -6.90
CA ASN A 559 1.46 32.28 -6.03
C ASN A 559 1.99 31.01 -6.72
N ALA A 560 1.71 30.81 -8.01
CA ALA A 560 2.19 29.63 -8.74
C ALA A 560 3.72 29.66 -8.94
N GLU A 561 4.33 30.81 -9.17
CA GLU A 561 5.79 30.95 -9.29
C GLU A 561 6.47 30.68 -7.95
N VAL A 562 5.96 31.25 -6.87
CA VAL A 562 6.46 31.02 -5.51
C VAL A 562 6.32 29.57 -5.12
N PHE A 563 5.17 28.95 -5.39
CA PHE A 563 4.92 27.53 -5.12
C PHE A 563 5.96 26.64 -5.82
N ARG A 564 6.17 26.84 -7.14
CA ARG A 564 7.17 26.08 -7.91
C ARG A 564 8.58 26.23 -7.33
N TYR A 565 8.97 27.44 -6.96
CA TYR A 565 10.27 27.70 -6.36
C TYR A 565 10.43 26.94 -5.04
N GLN A 566 9.45 27.03 -4.14
CA GLN A 566 9.49 26.37 -2.84
C GLN A 566 9.47 24.84 -2.98
N MET A 567 8.66 24.29 -3.90
CA MET A 567 8.64 22.86 -4.20
C MET A 567 10.00 22.38 -4.72
N LYS A 568 10.65 23.15 -5.61
CA LYS A 568 11.98 22.77 -6.11
C LYS A 568 13.03 22.74 -5.00
N GLN A 569 12.89 23.55 -3.97
CA GLN A 569 13.82 23.56 -2.82
C GLN A 569 13.56 22.40 -1.85
N LYS A 570 12.28 22.12 -1.54
CA LYS A 570 11.92 21.14 -0.49
C LYS A 570 11.60 19.75 -1.03
N CYS A 571 11.05 19.66 -2.22
CA CYS A 571 10.60 18.40 -2.86
C CYS A 571 11.02 18.42 -4.35
N PRO A 572 12.33 18.39 -4.65
CA PRO A 572 12.85 18.58 -6.01
C PRO A 572 12.37 17.54 -7.02
N ASP A 573 12.00 16.36 -6.55
CA ASP A 573 11.57 15.21 -7.34
C ASP A 573 10.07 15.25 -7.69
N VAL A 574 9.31 16.16 -7.08
CA VAL A 574 7.88 16.33 -7.38
C VAL A 574 7.73 17.33 -8.52
N LYS A 575 7.17 16.87 -9.63
CA LYS A 575 6.90 17.73 -10.79
C LYS A 575 5.77 18.70 -10.43
N VAL A 576 5.90 19.97 -10.85
CA VAL A 576 4.83 20.97 -10.74
C VAL A 576 4.41 21.42 -12.12
N SER A 577 3.16 21.18 -12.47
CA SER A 577 2.56 21.63 -13.74
C SER A 577 1.33 22.51 -13.49
N ARG A 578 0.68 22.97 -14.55
CA ARG A 578 -0.53 23.79 -14.50
C ARG A 578 -1.59 23.22 -15.42
N SER A 579 -2.80 23.16 -14.93
CA SER A 579 -3.97 22.81 -15.73
C SER A 579 -4.27 23.85 -16.79
N THR A 580 -4.67 23.37 -17.97
CA THR A 580 -5.15 24.20 -19.10
C THR A 580 -6.63 23.98 -19.36
N LEU A 581 -7.36 23.40 -18.40
CA LEU A 581 -8.78 23.15 -18.55
C LEU A 581 -9.58 24.47 -18.74
N PRO A 582 -10.60 24.46 -19.61
CA PRO A 582 -11.38 25.66 -19.93
C PRO A 582 -12.39 25.98 -18.82
N ILE A 583 -11.93 26.59 -17.74
CA ILE A 583 -12.76 27.05 -16.63
C ILE A 583 -12.79 28.56 -16.67
N ASN A 584 -14.00 29.11 -16.66
CA ASN A 584 -14.18 30.58 -16.62
C ASN A 584 -13.56 31.14 -15.34
N PRO A 585 -12.81 32.26 -15.43
CA PRO A 585 -12.38 32.94 -14.22
C PRO A 585 -13.62 33.43 -13.45
N PRO A 586 -13.54 33.51 -12.11
CA PRO A 586 -14.63 34.07 -11.32
C PRO A 586 -14.91 35.48 -11.81
N ASN A 587 -16.20 35.83 -11.90
CA ASN A 587 -16.60 37.21 -12.19
C ASN A 587 -15.99 38.14 -11.15
N LYS A 588 -15.33 39.19 -11.62
CA LYS A 588 -14.72 40.22 -10.76
C LYS A 588 -15.77 40.95 -9.96
#